data_fa6b55b6f5091a8d9efea8d7d27ef09f
#
_entry.id   fa6b55b6f5091a8d9efea8d7d27ef09f
#
_cell.length_a   1.000
_cell.length_b   1.000
_cell.length_c   1.000
_cell.angle_alpha   90.00
_cell.angle_beta   90.00
_cell.angle_gamma   90.00
#
_symmetry.space_group_name_H-M   'P 1'
#
loop_
_entity.id
_entity.type
_entity.pdbx_description
1 polymer ?
#
loop_
_entity_poly.entity_id
_entity_poly.type
_entity_poly.pdbx_seq_one_letter_code
_entity_poly.pdbx_strand_id
1 'polypeptide(L)'
;DFCLSRGLGDVYKRQITDLDNGKVRAAEKVNGQWIAHQHIKKAIMLSFRIYPMENLNGPYSSWYDKAHLLKGKTAGWSKEDHEKAGFRMVPNSPVRKGSFVGKNAVLMPCYVNIGAYIDEGTMIDTFARAGSCCQIGKNCHISAGSGVGGVLEPAQALPTIIEDNVFLGAMSEVVEGVIVGEGSVLSMGIYIGQSTKIVDRKSGKISYGKIPPYSVVVPGTLPDKNNSSAASLYCAVIIKQVDEKTRSKTSVNDLLRE
;
A
#
# COMPACT_ATOMS: atom_id res chain seq x y z
N ASP A 1 10.13 -5.75 -34.08
CA ASP A 1 9.89 -4.30 -34.09
C ASP A 1 8.40 -4.03 -33.93
N PHE A 2 8.01 -3.97 -32.67
CA PHE A 2 6.66 -3.53 -32.33
C PHE A 2 6.64 -2.01 -32.46
N CYS A 3 6.37 -1.52 -33.67
CA CYS A 3 6.05 -0.12 -33.94
C CYS A 3 4.70 0.16 -33.24
N LEU A 4 4.79 0.52 -31.94
CA LEU A 4 3.65 1.08 -31.23
C LEU A 4 3.26 2.34 -32.04
N SER A 5 2.13 2.28 -32.76
CA SER A 5 1.61 3.45 -33.46
C SER A 5 1.58 4.63 -32.45
N ARG A 6 1.88 5.86 -32.91
CA ARG A 6 1.90 7.07 -32.05
C ARG A 6 0.65 7.13 -31.15
N GLY A 7 -0.52 6.73 -31.67
CA GLY A 7 -1.78 6.71 -30.90
C GLY A 7 -1.79 5.74 -29.72
N LEU A 8 -1.16 4.58 -29.81
CA LEU A 8 -1.14 3.62 -28.70
C LEU A 8 -0.24 4.12 -27.54
N GLY A 9 0.92 4.70 -27.87
CA GLY A 9 1.80 5.33 -26.88
C GLY A 9 1.10 6.45 -26.10
N ASP A 10 0.28 7.25 -26.74
CA ASP A 10 -0.44 8.35 -26.12
C ASP A 10 -1.57 7.85 -25.19
N VAL A 11 -2.22 6.74 -25.51
CA VAL A 11 -3.20 6.10 -24.62
C VAL A 11 -2.56 5.69 -23.29
N TYR A 12 -1.39 5.05 -23.33
CA TYR A 12 -0.69 4.63 -22.10
C TYR A 12 -0.17 5.81 -21.29
N LYS A 13 0.35 6.85 -21.93
CA LYS A 13 0.75 8.10 -21.25
C LYS A 13 -0.43 8.74 -20.52
N ARG A 14 -1.61 8.75 -21.18
CA ARG A 14 -2.84 9.23 -20.57
C ARG A 14 -3.23 8.40 -19.36
N GLN A 15 -3.14 7.07 -19.42
CA GLN A 15 -3.46 6.20 -18.29
C GLN A 15 -2.54 6.45 -17.08
N ILE A 16 -1.23 6.69 -17.30
CA ILE A 16 -0.32 7.09 -16.21
C ILE A 16 -0.73 8.45 -15.60
N THR A 17 -1.16 9.38 -16.42
CA THR A 17 -1.67 10.68 -15.96
C THR A 17 -2.98 10.52 -15.18
N ASP A 18 -3.87 9.66 -15.64
CA ASP A 18 -5.16 9.40 -14.96
C ASP A 18 -4.95 8.67 -13.63
N LEU A 19 -3.97 7.76 -13.52
CA LEU A 19 -3.50 7.17 -12.26
C LEU A 19 -2.96 8.26 -11.31
N ASP A 20 -2.11 9.13 -11.82
CA ASP A 20 -1.47 10.21 -11.06
C ASP A 20 -2.50 11.16 -10.44
N ASN A 21 -3.62 11.38 -11.15
CA ASN A 21 -4.73 12.22 -10.73
C ASN A 21 -5.84 11.47 -9.97
N GLY A 22 -5.69 10.17 -9.73
CA GLY A 22 -6.68 9.35 -9.03
C GLY A 22 -7.97 9.09 -9.81
N LYS A 23 -8.00 9.36 -11.12
CA LYS A 23 -9.16 9.11 -11.98
C LYS A 23 -9.37 7.63 -12.27
N VAL A 24 -8.30 6.85 -12.23
CA VAL A 24 -8.30 5.40 -12.34
C VAL A 24 -7.43 4.79 -11.26
N ARG A 25 -7.69 3.53 -10.91
CA ARG A 25 -6.97 2.80 -9.86
C ARG A 25 -6.53 1.42 -10.37
N ALA A 26 -5.50 0.84 -9.73
CA ALA A 26 -5.05 -0.52 -10.03
C ALA A 26 -6.01 -1.60 -9.51
N ALA A 27 -6.82 -1.28 -8.50
CA ALA A 27 -7.93 -2.11 -8.03
C ALA A 27 -9.02 -1.25 -7.38
N GLU A 28 -10.26 -1.71 -7.48
CA GLU A 28 -11.44 -1.05 -6.89
C GLU A 28 -12.36 -2.06 -6.22
N LYS A 29 -13.14 -1.58 -5.24
CA LYS A 29 -14.15 -2.40 -4.56
C LYS A 29 -15.49 -2.29 -5.31
N VAL A 30 -15.90 -3.37 -5.98
CA VAL A 30 -17.14 -3.45 -6.73
C VAL A 30 -18.04 -4.48 -6.05
N ASN A 31 -19.26 -4.10 -5.69
CA ASN A 31 -20.21 -4.97 -4.98
C ASN A 31 -19.59 -5.68 -3.75
N GLY A 32 -18.78 -4.96 -2.98
CA GLY A 32 -18.13 -5.47 -1.78
C GLY A 32 -16.87 -6.34 -2.01
N GLN A 33 -16.49 -6.59 -3.26
CA GLN A 33 -15.31 -7.36 -3.62
C GLN A 33 -14.25 -6.50 -4.30
N TRP A 34 -12.99 -6.70 -3.97
CA TRP A 34 -11.88 -6.04 -4.62
C TRP A 34 -11.56 -6.71 -5.96
N ILE A 35 -11.49 -5.91 -7.02
CA ILE A 35 -11.22 -6.34 -8.39
C ILE A 35 -9.97 -5.63 -8.90
N ALA A 36 -8.99 -6.40 -9.42
CA ALA A 36 -7.81 -5.84 -10.05
C ALA A 36 -8.10 -5.40 -11.49
N HIS A 37 -7.73 -4.18 -11.83
CA HIS A 37 -7.82 -3.62 -13.18
C HIS A 37 -6.57 -3.96 -13.98
N GLN A 38 -6.57 -5.14 -14.61
CA GLN A 38 -5.42 -5.67 -15.33
C GLN A 38 -4.89 -4.72 -16.41
N HIS A 39 -5.78 -4.01 -17.11
CA HIS A 39 -5.40 -3.07 -18.16
C HIS A 39 -4.58 -1.90 -17.61
N ILE A 40 -4.87 -1.43 -16.41
CA ILE A 40 -4.11 -0.39 -15.71
C ILE A 40 -2.72 -0.89 -15.33
N LYS A 41 -2.62 -2.08 -14.74
CA LYS A 41 -1.32 -2.69 -14.41
C LYS A 41 -0.48 -2.95 -15.67
N LYS A 42 -1.11 -3.41 -16.76
CA LYS A 42 -0.45 -3.56 -18.07
C LYS A 42 0.06 -2.23 -18.62
N ALA A 43 -0.70 -1.14 -18.45
CA ALA A 43 -0.26 0.20 -18.86
C ALA A 43 0.99 0.65 -18.09
N ILE A 44 1.05 0.39 -16.78
CA ILE A 44 2.24 0.66 -15.96
C ILE A 44 3.44 -0.14 -16.50
N MET A 45 3.30 -1.45 -16.72
CA MET A 45 4.37 -2.29 -17.26
C MET A 45 4.87 -1.82 -18.64
N LEU A 46 3.94 -1.41 -19.50
CA LEU A 46 4.28 -0.89 -20.83
C LEU A 46 4.98 0.47 -20.75
N SER A 47 4.65 1.30 -19.75
CA SER A 47 5.33 2.59 -19.57
C SER A 47 6.84 2.41 -19.37
N PHE A 48 7.29 1.36 -18.68
CA PHE A 48 8.71 1.05 -18.54
C PHE A 48 9.41 0.69 -19.86
N ARG A 49 8.65 0.27 -20.88
CA ARG A 49 9.19 0.00 -22.24
C ARG A 49 9.17 1.24 -23.14
N ILE A 50 8.15 2.08 -22.99
CA ILE A 50 7.93 3.27 -23.84
C ILE A 50 8.87 4.40 -23.47
N TYR A 51 9.06 4.67 -22.19
CA TYR A 51 9.91 5.76 -21.76
C TYR A 51 11.39 5.34 -21.76
N PRO A 52 12.29 6.20 -22.28
CA PRO A 52 13.72 5.96 -22.25
C PRO A 52 14.25 6.02 -20.81
N MET A 53 15.46 5.51 -20.64
CA MET A 53 16.27 5.78 -19.45
C MET A 53 16.87 7.18 -19.60
N GLU A 54 16.89 7.93 -18.51
CA GLU A 54 17.49 9.25 -18.44
C GLU A 54 18.35 9.41 -17.19
N ASN A 55 19.30 10.32 -17.25
CA ASN A 55 20.14 10.71 -16.12
C ASN A 55 19.59 12.01 -15.50
N LEU A 56 19.56 12.07 -14.19
CA LEU A 56 19.27 13.27 -13.41
C LEU A 56 20.44 13.56 -12.49
N ASN A 57 21.11 14.69 -12.69
CA ASN A 57 22.17 15.14 -11.83
C ASN A 57 21.60 15.93 -10.64
N GLY A 58 22.02 15.58 -9.44
CA GLY A 58 21.76 16.32 -8.21
C GLY A 58 23.04 16.91 -7.63
N PRO A 59 22.95 17.64 -6.52
CA PRO A 59 24.12 18.31 -5.92
C PRO A 59 25.20 17.35 -5.41
N TYR A 60 24.84 16.12 -5.02
CA TYR A 60 25.76 15.17 -4.40
C TYR A 60 25.78 13.78 -5.07
N SER A 61 24.84 13.51 -5.98
CA SER A 61 24.77 12.24 -6.72
C SER A 61 23.99 12.39 -8.01
N SER A 62 24.00 11.35 -8.82
CA SER A 62 23.16 11.26 -10.01
C SER A 62 22.29 10.00 -9.92
N TRP A 63 21.15 10.06 -10.58
CA TRP A 63 20.19 8.97 -10.68
C TRP A 63 19.96 8.61 -12.14
N TYR A 64 19.68 7.32 -12.39
CA TYR A 64 19.43 6.82 -13.73
C TYR A 64 18.20 5.90 -13.70
N ASP A 65 17.08 6.36 -14.25
CA ASP A 65 15.80 5.65 -14.25
C ASP A 65 14.95 6.07 -15.46
N LYS A 66 13.77 5.50 -15.58
CA LYS A 66 12.81 5.87 -16.63
C LYS A 66 12.42 7.35 -16.52
N ALA A 67 12.50 8.05 -17.64
CA ALA A 67 12.32 9.51 -17.72
C ALA A 67 11.10 10.05 -16.99
N HIS A 68 9.96 9.35 -17.10
CA HIS A 68 8.70 9.76 -16.45
C HIS A 68 8.64 9.53 -14.94
N LEU A 69 9.53 8.70 -14.39
CA LEU A 69 9.58 8.36 -12.97
C LEU A 69 10.69 9.11 -12.24
N LEU A 70 11.75 9.47 -12.97
CA LEU A 70 13.00 9.97 -12.43
C LEU A 70 12.84 11.26 -11.61
N LYS A 71 11.99 12.18 -12.07
CA LYS A 71 11.77 13.46 -11.40
C LYS A 71 10.70 13.42 -10.31
N GLY A 72 9.93 12.33 -10.24
CA GLY A 72 8.82 12.19 -9.29
C GLY A 72 7.55 12.97 -9.64
N LYS A 73 6.51 12.77 -8.81
CA LYS A 73 5.17 13.36 -8.99
C LYS A 73 5.17 14.88 -8.89
N THR A 74 5.88 15.44 -7.92
CA THR A 74 5.83 16.86 -7.59
C THR A 74 6.90 17.70 -8.27
N ALA A 75 7.61 17.12 -9.24
CA ALA A 75 8.65 17.84 -9.95
C ALA A 75 8.09 19.04 -10.73
N GLY A 76 8.62 20.22 -10.44
CA GLY A 76 8.19 21.47 -11.07
C GLY A 76 6.87 22.04 -10.51
N TRP A 77 6.33 21.50 -9.43
CA TRP A 77 5.14 22.06 -8.77
C TRP A 77 5.44 23.43 -8.14
N SER A 78 4.51 24.34 -8.35
CA SER A 78 4.46 25.61 -7.64
C SER A 78 3.84 25.43 -6.26
N LYS A 79 3.83 26.51 -5.46
CA LYS A 79 3.12 26.55 -4.18
C LYS A 79 1.61 26.28 -4.37
N GLU A 80 1.03 26.88 -5.39
CA GLU A 80 -0.39 26.75 -5.74
C GLU A 80 -0.74 25.29 -6.12
N ASP A 81 0.18 24.58 -6.80
CA ASP A 81 0.00 23.16 -7.13
C ASP A 81 -0.07 22.31 -5.85
N HIS A 82 0.81 22.56 -4.88
CA HIS A 82 0.80 21.89 -3.59
C HIS A 82 -0.47 22.20 -2.78
N GLU A 83 -0.90 23.47 -2.74
CA GLU A 83 -2.13 23.87 -2.06
C GLU A 83 -3.37 23.22 -2.68
N LYS A 84 -3.43 23.15 -4.01
CA LYS A 84 -4.51 22.49 -4.76
C LYS A 84 -4.54 20.98 -4.51
N ALA A 85 -3.39 20.32 -4.48
CA ALA A 85 -3.26 18.89 -4.19
C ALA A 85 -3.66 18.58 -2.75
N GLY A 86 -3.39 19.47 -1.81
CA GLY A 86 -3.90 19.48 -0.44
C GLY A 86 -3.31 18.41 0.47
N PHE A 87 -2.20 17.76 0.12
CA PHE A 87 -1.46 16.87 1.01
C PHE A 87 -0.15 17.48 1.48
N ARG A 88 0.34 17.05 2.63
CA ARG A 88 1.64 17.45 3.18
C ARG A 88 2.71 16.41 2.85
N MET A 89 3.84 16.86 2.34
CA MET A 89 4.99 16.01 2.03
C MET A 89 6.24 16.66 2.61
N VAL A 90 6.98 15.94 3.46
CA VAL A 90 8.26 16.43 3.98
C VAL A 90 9.40 16.12 3.01
N PRO A 91 10.56 16.78 3.13
CA PRO A 91 11.73 16.44 2.31
C PRO A 91 12.10 14.95 2.37
N ASN A 92 12.70 14.44 1.29
CA ASN A 92 13.10 13.04 1.15
C ASN A 92 11.95 12.03 1.15
N SER A 93 10.81 12.42 0.58
CA SER A 93 9.66 11.55 0.35
C SER A 93 9.49 11.30 -1.15
N PRO A 94 10.24 10.37 -1.77
CA PRO A 94 10.06 10.08 -3.19
C PRO A 94 8.66 9.54 -3.49
N VAL A 95 7.90 10.30 -4.26
CA VAL A 95 6.58 9.92 -4.77
C VAL A 95 6.68 9.77 -6.28
N ARG A 96 6.56 8.56 -6.80
CA ARG A 96 6.65 8.30 -8.23
C ARG A 96 5.42 8.82 -8.97
N LYS A 97 5.64 9.40 -10.14
CA LYS A 97 4.55 9.77 -11.05
C LYS A 97 3.70 8.54 -11.40
N GLY A 98 2.38 8.72 -11.49
CA GLY A 98 1.43 7.62 -11.66
C GLY A 98 1.00 6.98 -10.33
N SER A 99 1.31 7.61 -9.19
CA SER A 99 0.71 7.32 -7.89
C SER A 99 -0.26 8.43 -7.50
N PHE A 100 -1.31 8.10 -6.78
CA PHE A 100 -2.27 9.07 -6.25
C PHE A 100 -2.08 9.29 -4.76
N VAL A 101 -2.18 10.55 -4.33
CA VAL A 101 -2.15 10.95 -2.91
C VAL A 101 -3.32 11.89 -2.67
N GLY A 102 -4.23 11.49 -1.80
CA GLY A 102 -5.45 12.21 -1.44
C GLY A 102 -5.20 13.43 -0.58
N LYS A 103 -6.22 14.30 -0.48
CA LYS A 103 -6.18 15.51 0.37
C LYS A 103 -5.95 15.13 1.83
N ASN A 104 -5.32 16.05 2.57
CA ASN A 104 -5.01 15.88 3.99
C ASN A 104 -4.12 14.67 4.32
N ALA A 105 -3.62 13.95 3.31
CA ALA A 105 -2.62 12.91 3.54
C ALA A 105 -1.31 13.54 4.02
N VAL A 106 -0.55 12.78 4.82
CA VAL A 106 0.76 13.20 5.32
C VAL A 106 1.79 12.16 4.93
N LEU A 107 2.77 12.61 4.16
CA LEU A 107 3.92 11.81 3.76
C LEU A 107 5.13 12.28 4.55
N MET A 108 5.55 11.49 5.54
CA MET A 108 6.85 11.65 6.21
C MET A 108 7.95 11.11 5.27
N PRO A 109 9.26 11.18 5.58
CA PRO A 109 10.27 10.60 4.69
C PRO A 109 9.92 9.13 4.38
N CYS A 110 9.28 8.89 3.24
CA CYS A 110 8.70 7.60 2.85
C CYS A 110 8.90 7.37 1.36
N TYR A 111 8.53 6.19 0.87
CA TYR A 111 8.57 5.87 -0.54
C TYR A 111 7.20 5.48 -1.07
N VAL A 112 6.74 6.14 -2.14
CA VAL A 112 5.46 5.83 -2.81
C VAL A 112 5.74 5.43 -4.25
N ASN A 113 5.43 4.18 -4.59
CA ASN A 113 5.70 3.62 -5.90
C ASN A 113 4.54 3.85 -6.89
N ILE A 114 4.83 3.70 -8.19
CA ILE A 114 3.86 3.89 -9.27
C ILE A 114 2.64 2.98 -9.10
N GLY A 115 1.46 3.50 -9.38
CA GLY A 115 0.18 2.80 -9.25
C GLY A 115 -0.36 2.72 -7.82
N ALA A 116 0.43 3.11 -6.81
CA ALA A 116 -0.05 3.20 -5.44
C ALA A 116 -1.17 4.26 -5.34
N TYR A 117 -2.20 3.94 -4.59
CA TYR A 117 -3.29 4.84 -4.28
C TYR A 117 -3.35 5.04 -2.77
N ILE A 118 -3.12 6.26 -2.32
CA ILE A 118 -3.19 6.67 -0.91
C ILE A 118 -4.36 7.62 -0.78
N ASP A 119 -5.38 7.21 -0.04
CA ASP A 119 -6.61 7.99 0.08
C ASP A 119 -6.49 9.10 1.14
N GLU A 120 -7.54 9.89 1.25
CA GLU A 120 -7.64 11.10 2.05
C GLU A 120 -7.32 10.86 3.54
N GLY A 121 -6.60 11.80 4.15
CA GLY A 121 -6.30 11.79 5.59
C GLY A 121 -5.30 10.73 6.05
N THR A 122 -4.77 9.91 5.14
CA THR A 122 -3.84 8.83 5.47
C THR A 122 -2.43 9.34 5.71
N MET A 123 -1.78 8.80 6.75
CA MET A 123 -0.36 9.03 7.02
C MET A 123 0.49 7.86 6.55
N ILE A 124 1.52 8.15 5.76
CA ILE A 124 2.65 7.25 5.47
C ILE A 124 3.83 7.79 6.27
N ASP A 125 4.15 7.11 7.36
CA ASP A 125 5.09 7.60 8.36
C ASP A 125 6.55 7.34 7.96
N THR A 126 7.49 7.72 8.81
CA THR A 126 8.93 7.74 8.57
C THR A 126 9.46 6.38 8.10
N PHE A 127 10.10 6.37 6.93
CA PHE A 127 10.63 5.19 6.26
C PHE A 127 9.61 4.09 5.94
N ALA A 128 8.32 4.39 6.03
CA ALA A 128 7.29 3.51 5.54
C ALA A 128 7.24 3.54 4.00
N ARG A 129 6.62 2.52 3.39
CA ARG A 129 6.52 2.42 1.95
C ARG A 129 5.15 1.95 1.47
N ALA A 130 4.71 2.55 0.38
CA ALA A 130 3.56 2.14 -0.42
C ALA A 130 4.07 1.54 -1.73
N GLY A 131 3.96 0.22 -1.86
CA GLY A 131 4.45 -0.55 -3.00
C GLY A 131 3.62 -0.34 -4.27
N SER A 132 4.11 -0.83 -5.40
CA SER A 132 3.44 -0.65 -6.70
C SER A 132 2.01 -1.17 -6.68
N CYS A 133 1.09 -0.35 -7.11
CA CYS A 133 -0.34 -0.69 -7.22
C CYS A 133 -1.07 -0.94 -5.90
N CYS A 134 -0.43 -0.85 -4.72
CA CYS A 134 -1.14 -1.02 -3.45
C CYS A 134 -2.26 0.01 -3.31
N GLN A 135 -3.32 -0.35 -2.60
CA GLN A 135 -4.46 0.51 -2.35
C GLN A 135 -4.59 0.73 -0.85
N ILE A 136 -4.44 1.97 -0.41
CA ILE A 136 -4.53 2.36 0.99
C ILE A 136 -5.71 3.32 1.13
N GLY A 137 -6.66 2.95 1.94
CA GLY A 137 -7.91 3.68 2.19
C GLY A 137 -7.71 4.95 2.99
N LYS A 138 -8.84 5.54 3.40
CA LYS A 138 -8.90 6.81 4.13
C LYS A 138 -8.47 6.66 5.59
N ASN A 139 -7.90 7.74 6.14
CA ASN A 139 -7.58 7.87 7.55
C ASN A 139 -6.77 6.70 8.12
N CYS A 140 -5.95 6.06 7.28
CA CYS A 140 -5.03 5.02 7.71
C CYS A 140 -3.77 5.62 8.33
N HIS A 141 -3.13 4.85 9.19
CA HIS A 141 -1.79 5.15 9.68
C HIS A 141 -0.87 3.98 9.36
N ILE A 142 0.02 4.17 8.38
CA ILE A 142 1.09 3.23 8.06
C ILE A 142 2.31 3.69 8.84
N SER A 143 2.55 3.05 9.99
CA SER A 143 3.54 3.53 10.97
C SER A 143 4.98 3.39 10.47
N ALA A 144 5.91 3.98 11.22
CA ALA A 144 7.31 4.06 10.85
C ALA A 144 7.93 2.70 10.48
N GLY A 145 8.66 2.68 9.37
CA GLY A 145 9.35 1.48 8.87
C GLY A 145 8.42 0.39 8.32
N SER A 146 7.11 0.61 8.29
CA SER A 146 6.15 -0.40 7.80
C SER A 146 6.07 -0.40 6.27
N GLY A 147 5.67 -1.54 5.71
CA GLY A 147 5.51 -1.71 4.28
C GLY A 147 4.13 -2.24 3.89
N VAL A 148 3.56 -1.61 2.89
CA VAL A 148 2.45 -2.16 2.11
C VAL A 148 3.02 -2.62 0.78
N GLY A 149 3.12 -3.93 0.57
CA GLY A 149 3.80 -4.52 -0.56
C GLY A 149 3.12 -4.24 -1.88
N GLY A 150 3.92 -4.16 -2.93
CA GLY A 150 3.44 -3.98 -4.29
C GLY A 150 3.19 -5.31 -4.99
N VAL A 151 2.13 -5.36 -5.81
CA VAL A 151 1.86 -6.48 -6.73
C VAL A 151 1.60 -5.89 -8.11
N LEU A 152 2.65 -5.53 -8.82
CA LEU A 152 2.54 -5.10 -10.22
C LEU A 152 2.36 -6.33 -11.13
N GLU A 153 3.14 -7.34 -10.90
CA GLU A 153 3.11 -8.62 -11.64
C GLU A 153 2.74 -9.78 -10.71
N PRO A 154 1.95 -10.73 -11.21
CA PRO A 154 1.26 -10.76 -12.50
C PRO A 154 0.08 -9.78 -12.54
N ALA A 155 -0.28 -9.32 -13.76
CA ALA A 155 -1.30 -8.27 -13.93
C ALA A 155 -2.68 -8.62 -13.35
N GLN A 156 -3.06 -9.90 -13.37
CA GLN A 156 -4.34 -10.39 -12.85
C GLN A 156 -4.37 -10.49 -11.31
N ALA A 157 -3.22 -10.53 -10.65
CA ALA A 157 -3.18 -10.64 -9.19
C ALA A 157 -3.72 -9.37 -8.53
N LEU A 158 -4.47 -9.53 -7.45
CA LEU A 158 -4.94 -8.42 -6.64
C LEU A 158 -3.73 -7.74 -5.98
N PRO A 159 -3.63 -6.41 -6.00
CA PRO A 159 -2.63 -5.71 -5.21
C PRO A 159 -2.96 -5.78 -3.72
N THR A 160 -1.98 -5.49 -2.87
CA THR A 160 -2.20 -5.39 -1.42
C THR A 160 -3.16 -4.24 -1.10
N ILE A 161 -4.14 -4.54 -0.25
CA ILE A 161 -5.23 -3.62 0.11
C ILE A 161 -5.21 -3.36 1.60
N ILE A 162 -5.18 -2.10 1.97
CA ILE A 162 -5.45 -1.61 3.32
C ILE A 162 -6.74 -0.80 3.23
N GLU A 163 -7.82 -1.29 3.84
CA GLU A 163 -9.11 -0.57 3.83
C GLU A 163 -9.09 0.63 4.79
N ASP A 164 -10.18 1.38 4.87
CA ASP A 164 -10.25 2.64 5.61
C ASP A 164 -9.99 2.46 7.12
N ASN A 165 -9.50 3.50 7.78
CA ASN A 165 -9.32 3.57 9.24
C ASN A 165 -8.38 2.50 9.85
N VAL A 166 -7.53 1.87 9.04
CA VAL A 166 -6.57 0.85 9.51
C VAL A 166 -5.37 1.52 10.15
N PHE A 167 -4.94 0.95 11.28
CA PHE A 167 -3.65 1.22 11.91
C PHE A 167 -2.71 0.04 11.67
N LEU A 168 -1.61 0.29 10.96
CA LEU A 168 -0.52 -0.67 10.76
C LEU A 168 0.65 -0.27 11.65
N GLY A 169 0.93 -1.06 12.68
CA GLY A 169 1.97 -0.79 13.66
C GLY A 169 3.39 -0.78 13.07
N ALA A 170 4.31 -0.10 13.73
CA ALA A 170 5.67 0.10 13.23
C ALA A 170 6.38 -1.21 12.87
N MET A 171 7.25 -1.17 11.85
CA MET A 171 8.03 -2.31 11.38
C MET A 171 7.18 -3.51 10.93
N SER A 172 5.95 -3.28 10.52
CA SER A 172 5.06 -4.31 10.00
C SER A 172 5.09 -4.40 8.49
N GLU A 173 4.74 -5.57 7.94
CA GLU A 173 4.74 -5.84 6.52
C GLU A 173 3.45 -6.54 6.10
N VAL A 174 2.71 -5.97 5.16
CA VAL A 174 1.53 -6.58 4.53
C VAL A 174 1.77 -6.65 3.04
N VAL A 175 1.84 -7.87 2.48
CA VAL A 175 2.30 -8.09 1.11
C VAL A 175 1.42 -9.07 0.33
N GLU A 176 1.77 -9.34 -0.94
CA GLU A 176 1.22 -10.41 -1.77
C GLU A 176 -0.30 -10.35 -1.98
N GLY A 177 -0.89 -9.15 -2.02
CA GLY A 177 -2.32 -9.01 -2.27
C GLY A 177 -3.21 -9.34 -1.07
N VAL A 178 -2.65 -9.38 0.13
CA VAL A 178 -3.43 -9.49 1.37
C VAL A 178 -4.35 -8.28 1.52
N ILE A 179 -5.56 -8.54 2.02
CA ILE A 179 -6.56 -7.51 2.32
C ILE A 179 -6.63 -7.34 3.83
N VAL A 180 -6.39 -6.12 4.31
CA VAL A 180 -6.66 -5.74 5.70
C VAL A 180 -7.96 -4.97 5.75
N GLY A 181 -8.96 -5.54 6.41
CA GLY A 181 -10.30 -4.97 6.50
C GLY A 181 -10.36 -3.70 7.33
N GLU A 182 -11.34 -2.87 7.02
CA GLU A 182 -11.60 -1.57 7.62
C GLU A 182 -11.49 -1.56 9.16
N GLY A 183 -10.94 -0.49 9.71
CA GLY A 183 -10.86 -0.27 11.15
C GLY A 183 -9.93 -1.22 11.92
N SER A 184 -9.24 -2.13 11.23
CA SER A 184 -8.34 -3.09 11.89
C SER A 184 -7.12 -2.40 12.51
N VAL A 185 -6.64 -2.96 13.61
CA VAL A 185 -5.43 -2.54 14.31
C VAL A 185 -4.44 -3.69 14.31
N LEU A 186 -3.35 -3.51 13.60
CA LEU A 186 -2.24 -4.44 13.59
C LEU A 186 -1.13 -3.88 14.49
N SER A 187 -0.69 -4.65 15.48
CA SER A 187 0.41 -4.22 16.34
C SER A 187 1.73 -4.11 15.57
N MET A 188 2.75 -3.58 16.21
CA MET A 188 4.10 -3.56 15.62
C MET A 188 4.62 -4.98 15.35
N GLY A 189 5.45 -5.12 14.29
CA GLY A 189 6.13 -6.39 13.97
C GLY A 189 5.22 -7.47 13.39
N ILE A 190 4.13 -7.09 12.72
CA ILE A 190 3.26 -8.03 11.99
C ILE A 190 3.79 -8.24 10.58
N TYR A 191 3.92 -9.50 10.14
CA TYR A 191 4.35 -9.90 8.81
C TYR A 191 3.31 -10.81 8.16
N ILE A 192 2.55 -10.30 7.18
CA ILE A 192 1.44 -11.03 6.55
C ILE A 192 1.62 -11.08 5.04
N GLY A 193 1.83 -12.28 4.51
CA GLY A 193 1.72 -12.63 3.11
C GLY A 193 0.60 -13.65 2.89
N GLN A 194 0.41 -14.10 1.65
CA GLN A 194 -0.66 -15.07 1.30
C GLN A 194 -0.52 -16.42 2.01
N SER A 195 0.68 -16.82 2.36
CA SER A 195 0.96 -18.08 3.07
C SER A 195 0.96 -17.95 4.60
N THR A 196 0.88 -16.72 5.13
CA THR A 196 0.90 -16.48 6.58
C THR A 196 -0.40 -16.98 7.20
N LYS A 197 -0.30 -17.86 8.21
CA LYS A 197 -1.46 -18.30 8.99
C LYS A 197 -2.00 -17.15 9.81
N ILE A 198 -3.30 -16.88 9.69
CA ILE A 198 -4.05 -15.93 10.49
C ILE A 198 -4.94 -16.73 11.41
N VAL A 199 -4.65 -16.70 12.69
CA VAL A 199 -5.33 -17.51 13.73
C VAL A 199 -6.30 -16.64 14.50
N ASP A 200 -7.56 -16.99 14.49
CA ASP A 200 -8.54 -16.43 15.44
C ASP A 200 -8.34 -17.09 16.80
N ARG A 201 -7.92 -16.30 17.78
CA ARG A 201 -7.57 -16.80 19.13
C ARG A 201 -8.76 -17.47 19.84
N LYS A 202 -9.95 -16.93 19.63
CA LYS A 202 -11.16 -17.40 20.31
C LYS A 202 -11.65 -18.74 19.76
N SER A 203 -11.66 -18.89 18.44
CA SER A 203 -12.19 -20.10 17.79
C SER A 203 -11.10 -21.10 17.39
N GLY A 204 -9.83 -20.70 17.38
CA GLY A 204 -8.73 -21.51 16.83
C GLY A 204 -8.76 -21.66 15.31
N LYS A 205 -9.67 -20.97 14.61
CA LYS A 205 -9.79 -21.04 13.15
C LYS A 205 -8.58 -20.40 12.48
N ILE A 206 -8.05 -21.09 11.47
CA ILE A 206 -6.97 -20.58 10.64
C ILE A 206 -7.54 -20.10 9.30
N SER A 207 -7.12 -18.93 8.87
CA SER A 207 -7.42 -18.33 7.57
C SER A 207 -6.17 -17.74 6.93
N TYR A 208 -6.27 -17.27 5.67
CA TYR A 208 -5.18 -16.76 4.89
C TYR A 208 -5.64 -15.55 4.06
N GLY A 209 -4.70 -14.68 3.69
CA GLY A 209 -4.86 -13.64 2.70
C GLY A 209 -5.82 -12.49 3.06
N LYS A 210 -6.54 -12.57 4.18
CA LYS A 210 -7.49 -11.52 4.59
C LYS A 210 -7.61 -11.42 6.11
N ILE A 211 -7.46 -10.19 6.61
CA ILE A 211 -7.83 -9.79 7.97
C ILE A 211 -9.27 -9.25 7.92
N PRO A 212 -10.20 -9.81 8.70
CA PRO A 212 -11.57 -9.29 8.78
C PRO A 212 -11.59 -7.83 9.30
N PRO A 213 -12.61 -7.03 8.95
CA PRO A 213 -12.75 -5.67 9.47
C PRO A 213 -12.75 -5.63 10.99
N TYR A 214 -12.24 -4.53 11.55
CA TYR A 214 -12.19 -4.24 12.99
C TYR A 214 -11.48 -5.28 13.85
N SER A 215 -10.56 -6.05 13.24
CA SER A 215 -9.73 -7.02 13.95
C SER A 215 -8.56 -6.34 14.66
N VAL A 216 -8.26 -6.81 15.88
CA VAL A 216 -7.03 -6.48 16.59
C VAL A 216 -6.08 -7.65 16.47
N VAL A 217 -4.92 -7.41 15.84
CA VAL A 217 -3.99 -8.46 15.41
C VAL A 217 -2.62 -8.24 16.04
N VAL A 218 -2.05 -9.31 16.57
CA VAL A 218 -0.70 -9.31 17.16
C VAL A 218 0.15 -10.42 16.58
N PRO A 219 1.49 -10.33 16.63
CA PRO A 219 2.36 -11.44 16.26
C PRO A 219 2.21 -12.60 17.26
N GLY A 220 2.31 -13.81 16.76
CA GLY A 220 2.27 -14.99 17.59
C GLY A 220 3.03 -16.15 16.95
N THR A 221 3.01 -17.29 17.63
CA THR A 221 3.57 -18.53 17.10
C THR A 221 2.56 -19.66 17.22
N LEU A 222 2.62 -20.59 16.30
CA LEU A 222 1.78 -21.77 16.27
C LEU A 222 2.67 -23.02 16.41
N PRO A 223 2.54 -23.80 17.49
CA PRO A 223 3.28 -25.03 17.67
C PRO A 223 2.86 -26.09 16.66
N ASP A 224 3.76 -27.01 16.34
CA ASP A 224 3.41 -28.18 15.55
C ASP A 224 2.51 -29.11 16.35
N LYS A 225 1.39 -29.52 15.77
CA LYS A 225 0.40 -30.38 16.43
C LYS A 225 0.85 -31.81 16.61
N ASN A 226 1.75 -32.28 15.75
CA ASN A 226 2.20 -33.66 15.69
C ASN A 226 3.58 -33.87 16.30
N ASN A 227 4.33 -32.82 16.51
CA ASN A 227 5.68 -32.87 17.05
C ASN A 227 5.94 -31.71 18.02
N SER A 228 5.77 -31.96 19.31
CA SER A 228 5.97 -30.95 20.35
C SER A 228 7.43 -30.45 20.47
N SER A 229 8.38 -31.18 19.91
CA SER A 229 9.81 -30.81 19.86
C SER A 229 10.15 -29.95 18.63
N ALA A 230 9.25 -29.80 17.68
CA ALA A 230 9.47 -28.94 16.51
C ALA A 230 9.38 -27.47 16.88
N ALA A 231 10.13 -26.64 16.16
CA ALA A 231 10.06 -25.20 16.33
C ALA A 231 8.63 -24.69 15.99
N SER A 232 8.10 -23.80 16.83
CA SER A 232 6.87 -23.09 16.53
C SER A 232 7.04 -22.14 15.35
N LEU A 233 6.07 -22.08 14.45
CA LEU A 233 6.10 -21.20 13.29
C LEU A 233 5.35 -19.91 13.59
N TYR A 234 5.83 -18.81 13.00
CA TYR A 234 5.17 -17.50 13.04
C TYR A 234 3.72 -17.59 12.52
N CYS A 235 2.83 -16.84 13.17
CA CYS A 235 1.48 -16.58 12.69
C CYS A 235 1.02 -15.19 13.11
N ALA A 236 0.03 -14.64 12.42
CA ALA A 236 -0.71 -13.48 12.87
C ALA A 236 -1.89 -13.95 13.72
N VAL A 237 -2.12 -13.35 14.88
CA VAL A 237 -3.18 -13.77 15.80
C VAL A 237 -4.22 -12.65 15.95
N ILE A 238 -5.45 -12.92 15.55
CA ILE A 238 -6.58 -12.05 15.86
C ILE A 238 -6.96 -12.32 17.32
N ILE A 239 -6.62 -11.38 18.22
CA ILE A 239 -6.92 -11.52 19.66
C ILE A 239 -8.36 -11.14 19.98
N LYS A 240 -8.92 -10.21 19.25
CA LYS A 240 -10.32 -9.78 19.34
C LYS A 240 -10.77 -9.09 18.06
N GLN A 241 -12.08 -9.01 17.89
CA GLN A 241 -12.73 -8.20 16.87
C GLN A 241 -13.69 -7.26 17.59
N VAL A 242 -13.64 -5.98 17.28
CA VAL A 242 -14.45 -4.94 17.89
C VAL A 242 -15.48 -4.40 16.90
N ASP A 243 -16.44 -3.61 17.35
CA ASP A 243 -17.32 -2.86 16.46
C ASP A 243 -16.75 -1.46 16.16
N GLU A 244 -17.34 -0.79 15.19
CA GLU A 244 -16.96 0.56 14.78
C GLU A 244 -17.01 1.57 15.92
N LYS A 245 -18.03 1.47 16.77
CA LYS A 245 -18.22 2.37 17.93
C LYS A 245 -17.10 2.18 18.96
N THR A 246 -16.72 0.96 19.25
CA THR A 246 -15.59 0.65 20.13
C THR A 246 -14.28 1.13 19.52
N ARG A 247 -14.08 0.87 18.21
CA ARG A 247 -12.88 1.30 17.49
C ARG A 247 -12.69 2.82 17.51
N SER A 248 -13.77 3.59 17.35
CA SER A 248 -13.71 5.07 17.35
C SER A 248 -13.47 5.69 18.72
N LYS A 249 -13.78 5.01 19.81
CA LYS A 249 -13.68 5.51 21.18
C LYS A 249 -12.48 5.00 21.97
N THR A 250 -11.86 3.92 21.52
CA THR A 250 -10.77 3.25 22.25
C THR A 250 -9.43 3.58 21.57
N SER A 251 -8.43 3.95 22.38
CA SER A 251 -7.09 4.19 21.84
C SER A 251 -6.49 2.91 21.25
N VAL A 252 -5.57 3.06 20.31
CA VAL A 252 -4.86 1.92 19.70
C VAL A 252 -4.16 1.08 20.78
N ASN A 253 -3.52 1.74 21.75
CA ASN A 253 -2.83 1.04 22.84
C ASN A 253 -3.76 0.25 23.72
N ASP A 254 -4.95 0.78 24.02
CA ASP A 254 -5.95 0.06 24.84
C ASP A 254 -6.58 -1.11 24.07
N LEU A 255 -6.73 -0.97 22.75
CA LEU A 255 -7.16 -2.09 21.89
C LEU A 255 -6.14 -3.22 21.88
N LEU A 256 -4.86 -2.93 21.95
CA LEU A 256 -3.77 -3.92 21.93
C LEU A 256 -3.52 -4.59 23.28
N ARG A 257 -4.11 -4.09 24.36
CA ARG A 257 -4.09 -4.76 25.67
C ARG A 257 -5.15 -5.87 25.72
N GLU A 258 -4.82 -6.95 26.40
CA GLU A 258 -5.75 -8.05 26.66
C GLU A 258 -6.79 -7.71 27.74
#